data_2490f06aa34ad319ee69e1612194d14f
#
_entry.id   2490f06aa34ad319ee69e1612194d14f
#
_cell.length_a   1.000
_cell.length_b   1.000
_cell.length_c   1.000
_cell.angle_alpha   90.00
_cell.angle_beta   90.00
_cell.angle_gamma   90.00
#
_symmetry.space_group_name_H-M   'P 1'
#
loop_
_entity.id
_entity.type
_entity.pdbx_description
1 polymer ?
#
loop_
_entity_poly.entity_id
_entity_poly.type
_entity_poly.pdbx_seq_one_letter_code
_entity_poly.pdbx_strand_id
1 'polypeptide(L)'
;MPFNEIAWTNLESHSCTTYATREYVAQLNISSWKRRRMEICMATPVVVHGWPHWPSRCEERSGKVVGHFAINHNEPDCVTYWSGYRDMGCIASGSKKRHIEQRLENLPFGSDFKEFCATTPARFLDRKFSGADSCVTSVCASSYPSRCSPV
;
A
#
# COMPACT_ATOMS: atom_id res chain seq x y z
N MET A 1 42.24 8.75 -0.53
CA MET A 1 41.26 8.81 0.57
C MET A 1 39.92 8.29 0.10
N PRO A 2 39.48 7.14 0.58
CA PRO A 2 38.15 6.76 0.24
C PRO A 2 37.20 7.77 0.89
N PHE A 3 36.45 8.46 0.06
CA PHE A 3 35.28 9.20 0.57
C PHE A 3 34.35 8.17 1.17
N ASN A 4 34.02 8.31 2.45
CA ASN A 4 32.92 7.55 3.03
C ASN A 4 31.64 8.02 2.33
N GLU A 5 31.36 7.37 1.23
CA GLU A 5 30.19 7.67 0.45
C GLU A 5 28.96 7.28 1.27
N ILE A 6 28.04 8.23 1.41
CA ILE A 6 26.76 7.99 2.10
C ILE A 6 25.97 7.04 1.20
N ALA A 7 25.68 5.85 1.72
CA ALA A 7 25.02 4.82 0.95
C ALA A 7 24.12 3.97 1.85
N TRP A 8 23.09 3.38 1.25
CA TRP A 8 22.23 2.43 1.94
C TRP A 8 22.91 1.06 2.01
N THR A 9 22.77 0.40 3.17
CA THR A 9 23.27 -0.95 3.42
C THR A 9 22.18 -1.78 4.08
N ASN A 10 22.31 -3.10 4.01
CA ASN A 10 21.39 -4.05 4.65
C ASN A 10 19.93 -3.81 4.25
N LEU A 11 19.70 -3.64 2.96
CA LEU A 11 18.33 -3.52 2.44
C LEU A 11 17.56 -4.83 2.66
N GLU A 12 16.46 -4.76 3.40
CA GLU A 12 15.61 -5.91 3.70
C GLU A 12 14.18 -5.64 3.28
N SER A 13 13.56 -6.64 2.66
CA SER A 13 12.12 -6.60 2.38
C SER A 13 11.35 -7.07 3.61
N HIS A 14 10.32 -6.33 3.94
CA HIS A 14 9.40 -6.65 5.03
C HIS A 14 8.03 -7.05 4.47
N SER A 15 6.98 -6.94 5.27
CA SER A 15 5.64 -7.35 4.86
C SER A 15 4.98 -6.34 3.90
N CYS A 16 3.97 -6.81 3.20
CA CYS A 16 3.07 -5.93 2.46
C CYS A 16 2.28 -5.07 3.43
N THR A 17 2.20 -3.78 3.17
CA THR A 17 1.53 -2.83 4.06
C THR A 17 0.18 -2.38 3.55
N THR A 18 0.02 -2.29 2.23
CA THR A 18 -1.22 -1.91 1.56
C THR A 18 -1.20 -2.49 0.15
N TYR A 19 -2.24 -2.26 -0.63
CA TYR A 19 -2.32 -2.77 -2.00
C TYR A 19 -1.03 -2.50 -2.80
N ALA A 20 -0.50 -3.56 -3.41
CA ALA A 20 0.67 -3.55 -4.28
C ALA A 20 1.93 -2.93 -3.65
N THR A 21 1.96 -2.79 -2.33
CA THR A 21 3.02 -2.06 -1.63
C THR A 21 3.65 -2.92 -0.54
N ARG A 22 4.98 -2.97 -0.57
CA ARG A 22 5.80 -3.64 0.45
C ARG A 22 6.70 -2.65 1.15
N GLU A 23 6.89 -2.81 2.44
CA GLU A 23 7.88 -2.06 3.18
C GLU A 23 9.27 -2.67 2.98
N TYR A 24 10.24 -1.82 2.69
CA TYR A 24 11.66 -2.14 2.74
C TYR A 24 12.32 -1.28 3.80
N VAL A 25 13.34 -1.84 4.44
CA VAL A 25 14.09 -1.16 5.49
C VAL A 25 15.58 -1.28 5.18
N ALA A 26 16.31 -0.20 5.36
CA ALA A 26 17.76 -0.20 5.15
C ALA A 26 18.44 0.71 6.16
N GLN A 27 19.74 0.49 6.38
CA GLN A 27 20.57 1.35 7.20
C GLN A 27 21.34 2.32 6.32
N LEU A 28 21.42 3.57 6.74
CA LEU A 28 22.23 4.56 6.06
C LEU A 28 23.64 4.55 6.63
N ASN A 29 24.62 4.33 5.77
CA ASN A 29 26.01 4.44 6.15
C ASN A 29 26.41 5.92 6.23
N ILE A 30 26.35 6.48 7.44
CA ILE A 30 26.60 7.89 7.71
C ILE A 30 27.32 8.02 9.04
N SER A 31 28.31 8.90 9.10
CA SER A 31 29.09 9.14 10.31
C SER A 31 28.23 9.65 11.46
N SER A 32 28.47 9.13 12.67
CA SER A 32 27.70 9.49 13.87
C SER A 32 27.82 10.96 14.25
N TRP A 33 28.95 11.61 13.88
CA TRP A 33 29.22 13.02 14.16
C TRP A 33 28.64 13.96 13.10
N LYS A 34 28.11 13.45 11.99
CA LYS A 34 27.57 14.29 10.92
C LYS A 34 26.26 14.93 11.38
N ARG A 35 26.12 16.23 11.09
CA ARG A 35 24.91 16.98 11.40
C ARG A 35 23.82 16.69 10.36
N ARG A 36 22.57 16.89 10.77
CA ARG A 36 21.40 16.75 9.90
C ARG A 36 21.23 15.36 9.30
N ARG A 37 21.55 14.33 10.08
CA ARG A 37 21.49 12.93 9.62
C ARG A 37 20.09 12.53 9.13
N MET A 38 19.04 13.00 9.79
CA MET A 38 17.67 12.72 9.39
C MET A 38 17.31 13.38 8.06
N GLU A 39 17.73 14.63 7.86
CA GLU A 39 17.51 15.32 6.58
C GLU A 39 18.27 14.64 5.44
N ILE A 40 19.48 14.20 5.68
CA ILE A 40 20.29 13.48 4.70
C ILE A 40 19.63 12.13 4.37
N CYS A 41 19.13 11.44 5.39
CA CYS A 41 18.39 10.19 5.20
C CYS A 41 17.19 10.39 4.26
N MET A 42 16.36 11.38 4.55
CA MET A 42 15.17 11.66 3.73
C MET A 42 15.51 12.10 2.30
N ALA A 43 16.70 12.63 2.10
CA ALA A 43 17.15 13.10 0.79
C ALA A 43 17.94 12.06 -0.01
N THR A 44 18.26 10.90 0.57
CA THR A 44 19.09 9.87 -0.06
C THR A 44 18.22 8.76 -0.60
N PRO A 45 18.15 8.56 -1.93
CA PRO A 45 17.35 7.50 -2.51
C PRO A 45 18.03 6.14 -2.40
N VAL A 46 17.22 5.08 -2.40
CA VAL A 46 17.65 3.69 -2.60
C VAL A 46 17.11 3.19 -3.94
N VAL A 47 17.83 2.30 -4.59
CA VAL A 47 17.35 1.67 -5.83
C VAL A 47 16.70 0.34 -5.50
N VAL A 48 15.44 0.19 -5.83
CA VAL A 48 14.69 -1.06 -5.69
C VAL A 48 13.99 -1.32 -7.03
N HIS A 49 14.11 -2.54 -7.54
CA HIS A 49 13.54 -2.94 -8.84
C HIS A 49 13.96 -1.99 -9.99
N GLY A 50 15.18 -1.48 -9.95
CA GLY A 50 15.74 -0.61 -10.99
C GLY A 50 15.30 0.85 -10.92
N TRP A 51 14.54 1.27 -9.92
CA TRP A 51 14.07 2.64 -9.77
C TRP A 51 14.50 3.25 -8.43
N PRO A 52 14.81 4.55 -8.40
CA PRO A 52 15.12 5.24 -7.16
C PRO A 52 13.85 5.49 -6.34
N HIS A 53 13.98 5.30 -5.02
CA HIS A 53 12.92 5.56 -4.06
C HIS A 53 13.49 6.31 -2.86
N TRP A 54 12.78 7.31 -2.40
CA TRP A 54 13.14 8.05 -1.20
C TRP A 54 12.42 7.48 0.00
N PRO A 55 13.02 7.56 1.21
CA PRO A 55 12.36 7.06 2.41
C PRO A 55 11.01 7.72 2.64
N SER A 56 10.05 6.96 3.13
CA SER A 56 8.80 7.51 3.66
C SER A 56 9.00 8.08 5.06
N ARG A 57 9.94 7.50 5.82
CA ARG A 57 10.37 8.01 7.11
C ARG A 57 11.77 7.52 7.45
N CYS A 58 12.43 8.26 8.33
CA CYS A 58 13.74 7.90 8.86
C CYS A 58 13.69 7.93 10.37
N GLU A 59 14.47 7.06 11.00
CA GLU A 59 14.58 7.00 12.46
C GLU A 59 16.01 6.71 12.88
N GLU A 60 16.36 7.07 14.09
CA GLU A 60 17.60 6.60 14.73
C GLU A 60 17.27 5.44 15.66
N ARG A 61 18.00 4.36 15.48
CA ARG A 61 17.85 3.15 16.28
C ARG A 61 19.23 2.70 16.74
N SER A 62 19.50 2.78 18.04
CA SER A 62 20.80 2.41 18.60
C SER A 62 21.99 3.13 17.93
N GLY A 63 21.85 4.43 17.67
CA GLY A 63 22.87 5.25 17.02
C GLY A 63 22.98 5.08 15.50
N LYS A 64 22.18 4.22 14.91
CA LYS A 64 22.15 3.98 13.47
C LYS A 64 20.94 4.67 12.84
N VAL A 65 21.13 5.18 11.63
CA VAL A 65 20.05 5.78 10.85
C VAL A 65 19.39 4.70 10.02
N VAL A 66 18.08 4.55 10.18
CA VAL A 66 17.28 3.55 9.48
C VAL A 66 16.23 4.25 8.64
N GLY A 67 16.17 3.89 7.36
CA GLY A 67 15.16 4.39 6.43
C GLY A 67 14.10 3.33 6.15
N HIS A 68 12.85 3.76 6.06
CA HIS A 68 11.71 2.94 5.69
C HIS A 68 11.19 3.39 4.34
N PHE A 69 10.99 2.44 3.44
CA PHE A 69 10.61 2.71 2.05
C PHE A 69 9.32 1.97 1.72
N ALA A 70 8.36 2.67 1.15
CA ALA A 70 7.14 2.06 0.62
C ALA A 70 7.33 1.82 -0.88
N ILE A 71 7.44 0.56 -1.27
CA ILE A 71 7.69 0.18 -2.66
C ILE A 71 6.39 -0.36 -3.26
N ASN A 72 5.88 0.35 -4.24
CA ASN A 72 4.57 0.09 -4.82
C ASN A 72 4.62 -0.36 -6.29
N HIS A 73 5.72 -0.96 -6.72
CA HIS A 73 5.84 -1.54 -8.05
C HIS A 73 6.65 -2.83 -7.99
N ASN A 74 6.35 -3.74 -8.93
CA ASN A 74 7.01 -5.06 -8.99
C ASN A 74 6.96 -5.82 -7.67
N GLU A 75 5.81 -5.73 -6.97
CA GLU A 75 5.53 -6.48 -5.74
C GLU A 75 4.28 -7.34 -5.95
N PRO A 76 4.39 -8.39 -6.76
CA PRO A 76 3.22 -9.21 -7.13
C PRO A 76 2.55 -9.90 -5.94
N ASP A 77 3.33 -10.24 -4.90
CA ASP A 77 2.79 -10.87 -3.69
C ASP A 77 1.92 -9.92 -2.87
N CYS A 78 2.02 -8.62 -3.13
CA CYS A 78 1.23 -7.59 -2.46
C CYS A 78 0.02 -7.14 -3.30
N VAL A 79 -0.16 -7.70 -4.49
CA VAL A 79 -1.25 -7.34 -5.39
C VAL A 79 -2.47 -8.19 -5.08
N THR A 80 -3.40 -7.62 -4.35
CA THR A 80 -4.71 -8.21 -4.08
C THR A 80 -5.67 -7.91 -5.23
N TYR A 81 -6.70 -8.71 -5.39
CA TYR A 81 -7.68 -8.53 -6.45
C TYR A 81 -9.05 -9.03 -6.01
N TRP A 82 -10.08 -8.64 -6.78
CA TRP A 82 -11.46 -8.94 -6.46
C TRP A 82 -11.98 -10.15 -7.24
N SER A 83 -12.78 -10.97 -6.56
CA SER A 83 -13.49 -12.10 -7.15
C SER A 83 -14.91 -12.20 -6.62
N GLY A 84 -15.72 -13.06 -7.22
CA GLY A 84 -17.04 -13.35 -6.72
C GLY A 84 -17.98 -12.14 -6.75
N TYR A 85 -17.97 -11.38 -7.84
CA TYR A 85 -18.84 -10.23 -8.02
C TYR A 85 -20.31 -10.60 -7.79
N ARG A 86 -20.95 -9.87 -6.88
CA ARG A 86 -22.38 -10.02 -6.59
C ARG A 86 -23.03 -8.64 -6.55
N ASP A 87 -23.99 -8.45 -7.44
CA ASP A 87 -24.82 -7.25 -7.44
C ASP A 87 -26.02 -7.50 -6.51
N MET A 88 -26.02 -6.81 -5.38
CA MET A 88 -27.08 -6.93 -4.38
C MET A 88 -28.25 -5.98 -4.65
N GLY A 89 -28.19 -5.26 -5.78
CA GLY A 89 -29.24 -4.31 -6.14
C GLY A 89 -29.12 -2.97 -5.43
N CYS A 90 -30.18 -2.20 -5.48
CA CYS A 90 -30.20 -0.88 -4.88
C CYS A 90 -30.27 -0.96 -3.34
N ILE A 91 -29.52 -0.08 -2.67
CA ILE A 91 -29.48 -0.03 -1.19
C ILE A 91 -30.87 0.29 -0.63
N ALA A 92 -31.57 1.22 -1.28
CA ALA A 92 -32.92 1.59 -0.92
C ALA A 92 -33.67 2.10 -2.14
N SER A 93 -34.98 2.00 -2.16
CA SER A 93 -35.82 2.53 -3.22
C SER A 93 -35.55 4.02 -3.38
N GLY A 94 -35.18 4.45 -4.60
CA GLY A 94 -34.91 5.85 -4.91
C GLY A 94 -33.56 6.39 -4.45
N SER A 95 -32.72 5.56 -3.84
CA SER A 95 -31.41 5.99 -3.29
C SER A 95 -30.38 6.33 -4.36
N LYS A 96 -30.53 5.86 -5.59
CA LYS A 96 -29.55 5.97 -6.69
C LYS A 96 -28.20 5.30 -6.38
N LYS A 97 -28.14 4.44 -5.38
CA LYS A 97 -26.94 3.68 -4.99
C LYS A 97 -27.19 2.19 -5.06
N ARG A 98 -26.26 1.50 -5.67
CA ARG A 98 -26.28 0.04 -5.81
C ARG A 98 -25.19 -0.58 -4.96
N HIS A 99 -25.51 -1.68 -4.31
CA HIS A 99 -24.60 -2.41 -3.44
C HIS A 99 -23.96 -3.56 -4.21
N ILE A 100 -22.64 -3.57 -4.25
CA ILE A 100 -21.83 -4.64 -4.84
C ILE A 100 -21.00 -5.28 -3.75
N GLU A 101 -21.03 -6.61 -3.71
CA GLU A 101 -20.16 -7.39 -2.82
C GLU A 101 -19.15 -8.17 -3.64
N GLN A 102 -17.92 -8.21 -3.16
CA GLN A 102 -16.84 -8.98 -3.76
C GLN A 102 -15.95 -9.57 -2.68
N ARG A 103 -15.24 -10.62 -3.05
CA ARG A 103 -14.28 -11.27 -2.18
C ARG A 103 -12.88 -10.82 -2.53
N LEU A 104 -12.09 -10.50 -1.51
CA LEU A 104 -10.69 -10.11 -1.69
C LEU A 104 -9.82 -11.36 -1.77
N GLU A 105 -9.04 -11.48 -2.83
CA GLU A 105 -8.15 -12.59 -3.09
C GLU A 105 -6.68 -12.17 -2.98
N ASN A 106 -5.80 -13.16 -2.76
CA ASN A 106 -4.36 -12.99 -2.66
C ASN A 106 -3.91 -12.12 -1.48
N LEU A 107 -4.67 -12.13 -0.39
CA LEU A 107 -4.30 -11.39 0.81
C LEU A 107 -3.03 -12.01 1.41
N PRO A 108 -1.93 -11.25 1.58
CA PRO A 108 -0.71 -11.79 2.16
C PRO A 108 -0.93 -12.23 3.60
N PHE A 109 -0.27 -13.31 3.99
CA PHE A 109 -0.37 -13.86 5.35
C PHE A 109 0.01 -12.79 6.39
N GLY A 110 -0.83 -12.63 7.41
CA GLY A 110 -0.59 -11.66 8.48
C GLY A 110 -0.90 -10.21 8.13
N SER A 111 -1.43 -9.94 6.92
CA SER A 111 -1.75 -8.58 6.48
C SER A 111 -3.08 -8.10 7.07
N ASP A 112 -3.21 -6.77 7.15
CA ASP A 112 -4.44 -6.14 7.59
C ASP A 112 -5.50 -6.21 6.48
N PHE A 113 -6.49 -7.07 6.66
CA PHE A 113 -7.59 -7.25 5.72
C PHE A 113 -8.31 -5.94 5.39
N LYS A 114 -8.58 -5.12 6.40
CA LYS A 114 -9.32 -3.85 6.20
C LYS A 114 -8.53 -2.87 5.35
N GLU A 115 -7.22 -2.79 5.56
CA GLU A 115 -6.35 -1.93 4.77
C GLU A 115 -6.33 -2.36 3.30
N PHE A 116 -6.14 -3.65 3.03
CA PHE A 116 -6.14 -4.16 1.65
C PHE A 116 -7.52 -4.04 0.98
N CYS A 117 -8.58 -4.28 1.73
CA CYS A 117 -9.95 -4.09 1.26
C CYS A 117 -10.20 -2.63 0.83
N ALA A 118 -9.74 -1.68 1.63
CA ALA A 118 -9.93 -0.26 1.37
C ALA A 118 -9.04 0.30 0.26
N THR A 119 -7.94 -0.39 -0.09
CA THR A 119 -6.96 0.12 -1.04
C THR A 119 -6.87 -0.67 -2.35
N THR A 120 -7.46 -1.85 -2.44
CA THR A 120 -7.46 -2.65 -3.65
C THR A 120 -8.42 -2.05 -4.67
N PRO A 121 -7.92 -1.62 -5.84
CA PRO A 121 -8.78 -1.00 -6.84
C PRO A 121 -9.82 -1.99 -7.37
N ALA A 122 -11.03 -1.51 -7.55
CA ALA A 122 -12.12 -2.27 -8.15
C ALA A 122 -12.61 -1.55 -9.40
N ARG A 123 -13.07 -2.33 -10.38
CA ARG A 123 -13.64 -1.80 -11.61
C ARG A 123 -14.89 -2.59 -11.97
N PHE A 124 -16.01 -1.92 -12.04
CA PHE A 124 -17.26 -2.50 -12.52
C PHE A 124 -18.13 -1.44 -13.20
N LEU A 125 -18.82 -1.84 -14.25
CA LEU A 125 -19.67 -0.97 -15.07
C LEU A 125 -18.95 0.32 -15.53
N ASP A 126 -17.71 0.15 -16.03
CA ASP A 126 -16.84 1.24 -16.53
C ASP A 126 -16.49 2.32 -15.50
N ARG A 127 -16.67 2.01 -14.22
CA ARG A 127 -16.27 2.88 -13.12
C ARG A 127 -15.11 2.28 -12.35
N LYS A 128 -14.18 3.15 -11.95
CA LYS A 128 -13.03 2.78 -11.12
C LYS A 128 -13.26 3.21 -9.67
N PHE A 129 -12.93 2.32 -8.77
CA PHE A 129 -13.01 2.56 -7.33
C PHE A 129 -11.63 2.32 -6.73
N SER A 130 -11.21 3.19 -5.82
CA SER A 130 -9.90 3.09 -5.16
C SER A 130 -9.88 2.06 -4.03
N GLY A 131 -11.01 1.42 -3.76
CA GLY A 131 -11.16 0.41 -2.74
C GLY A 131 -12.63 0.24 -2.38
N ALA A 132 -12.91 -0.66 -1.44
CA ALA A 132 -14.28 -0.88 -0.96
C ALA A 132 -14.65 0.12 0.14
N ASP A 133 -15.92 0.44 0.24
CA ASP A 133 -16.45 1.34 1.26
C ASP A 133 -16.63 0.65 2.62
N SER A 134 -16.87 -0.65 2.60
CA SER A 134 -17.13 -1.43 3.80
C SER A 134 -16.42 -2.78 3.70
N CYS A 135 -15.76 -3.17 4.77
CA CYS A 135 -14.96 -4.39 4.84
C CYS A 135 -15.38 -5.21 6.06
N VAL A 136 -15.83 -6.44 5.79
CA VAL A 136 -16.09 -7.44 6.84
C VAL A 136 -15.23 -8.66 6.54
N THR A 137 -15.02 -9.52 7.51
CA THR A 137 -13.99 -10.57 7.56
C THR A 137 -13.76 -11.38 6.28
N SER A 138 -14.72 -11.49 5.39
CA SER A 138 -14.58 -12.27 4.16
C SER A 138 -15.14 -11.58 2.92
N VAL A 139 -15.79 -10.44 3.09
CA VAL A 139 -16.48 -9.73 2.01
C VAL A 139 -16.23 -8.24 2.12
N CYS A 140 -15.89 -7.62 1.00
CA CYS A 140 -15.80 -6.17 0.90
C CYS A 140 -16.97 -5.67 0.05
N ALA A 141 -17.58 -4.57 0.48
CA ALA A 141 -18.73 -3.99 -0.17
C ALA A 141 -18.43 -2.60 -0.70
N SER A 142 -18.96 -2.29 -1.85
CA SER A 142 -18.87 -0.98 -2.47
C SER A 142 -20.26 -0.53 -2.90
N SER A 143 -20.53 0.75 -2.79
CA SER A 143 -21.74 1.35 -3.33
C SER A 143 -21.37 2.33 -4.44
N TYR A 144 -22.17 2.35 -5.49
CA TYR A 144 -21.96 3.28 -6.59
C TYR A 144 -23.26 3.89 -7.07
N PRO A 145 -23.20 5.10 -7.66
CA PRO A 145 -24.39 5.71 -8.23
C PRO A 145 -24.95 4.86 -9.38
N SER A 146 -26.23 4.54 -9.33
CA SER A 146 -26.95 3.77 -10.34
C SER A 146 -28.37 4.26 -10.43
N ARG A 147 -29.00 4.04 -11.58
CA ARG A 147 -30.45 4.23 -11.68
C ARG A 147 -31.11 3.07 -10.96
N CYS A 148 -31.60 3.36 -9.76
CA CYS A 148 -32.43 2.43 -9.00
C CYS A 148 -33.88 2.75 -9.28
N SER A 149 -34.53 1.87 -10.05
CA SER A 149 -35.97 2.01 -10.29
C SER A 149 -36.73 1.76 -9.01
N PRO A 150 -37.77 2.56 -8.70
CA PRO A 150 -38.68 2.21 -7.61
C PRO A 150 -39.34 0.89 -7.95
N VAL A 151 -39.45 0.01 -6.97
CA VAL A 151 -40.18 -1.25 -7.08
C VAL A 151 -41.68 -0.96 -7.13
#